data_7f2ac5bec345a5ff180483185492b0b1
#
_entry.id   7f2ac5bec345a5ff180483185492b0b1
#
_cell.length_a   1.000
_cell.length_b   1.000
_cell.length_c   1.000
_cell.angle_alpha   90.00
_cell.angle_beta   90.00
_cell.angle_gamma   90.00
#
_symmetry.space_group_name_H-M   'P 1'
#
loop_
_entity.id
_entity.type
_entity.pdbx_description
1 polymer ?
#
loop_
_entity_poly.entity_id
_entity_poly.type
_entity_poly.pdbx_seq_one_letter_code
_entity_poly.pdbx_strand_id
1 'polypeptide(L)'
;MALTVVRGTNLVEHHESTALTAVDDAFEVHADSSEYCFAAIVTGGANFTLALETNFNGSGSTWFTIDTSKTINADGQYIYFYTGKPANKVRMRIASISSGTPSVTPHIGVAYHG
;
A
#
# COMPACT_ATOMS: atom_id res chain seq x y z
N MET A 1 1.82 -30.59 2.46
CA MET A 1 1.31 -30.19 2.55
C MET A 1 0.58 -29.90 2.59
N ALA A 2 0.40 -29.62 2.37
CA ALA A 2 -0.34 -29.23 2.33
C ALA A 2 -0.98 -28.80 2.23
N LEU A 3 -1.03 -28.50 1.88
CA LEU A 3 -1.65 -27.79 1.79
C LEU A 3 -2.75 -27.77 1.96
N THR A 4 -2.98 -27.58 2.14
CA THR A 4 -3.91 -27.46 2.38
C THR A 4 -4.76 -26.86 2.19
N VAL A 5 -4.94 -27.14 1.88
CA VAL A 5 -5.56 -26.51 1.56
C VAL A 5 -6.39 -25.90 1.80
N VAL A 6 -5.99 -25.42 1.87
CA VAL A 6 -6.76 -24.59 2.24
C VAL A 6 -7.69 -24.07 1.32
N ARG A 7 -8.75 -23.85 1.56
CA ARG A 7 -9.50 -23.21 0.80
C ARG A 7 -9.34 -21.91 0.90
N GLY A 8 -8.95 -21.32 0.09
CA GLY A 8 -8.85 -20.14 0.29
C GLY A 8 -8.02 -19.20 -0.19
N THR A 9 -7.43 -18.46 0.64
CA THR A 9 -6.67 -17.26 0.33
C THR A 9 -5.21 -17.48 0.58
N ASN A 10 -4.41 -17.21 -0.46
CA ASN A 10 -2.96 -17.16 -0.32
C ASN A 10 -2.57 -15.69 -0.27
N LEU A 11 -1.87 -15.30 0.77
CA LEU A 11 -1.39 -13.95 0.91
C LEU A 11 0.06 -13.89 0.43
N VAL A 12 0.32 -12.99 -0.52
CA VAL A 12 1.66 -12.72 -1.00
C VAL A 12 2.06 -11.32 -0.53
N GLU A 13 3.14 -11.25 0.21
CA GLU A 13 3.64 -9.98 0.73
C GLU A 13 4.74 -9.44 -0.17
N HIS A 14 4.65 -8.13 -0.46
CA HIS A 14 5.68 -7.39 -1.16
C HIS A 14 6.16 -6.27 -0.26
N HIS A 15 7.46 -6.04 -0.21
CA HIS A 15 8.00 -4.93 0.56
C HIS A 15 9.17 -4.30 -0.16
N GLU A 16 9.45 -3.04 0.20
CA GLU A 16 10.56 -2.30 -0.36
C GLU A 16 11.55 -2.01 0.76
N SER A 17 12.83 -2.33 0.54
CA SER A 17 13.86 -2.07 1.54
C SER A 17 14.25 -0.58 1.57
N THR A 18 14.03 0.14 0.47
CA THR A 18 14.28 1.58 0.44
C THR A 18 13.05 2.32 0.92
N ALA A 19 13.22 3.11 1.97
CA ALA A 19 12.10 3.86 2.53
C ALA A 19 11.62 4.96 1.58
N LEU A 20 10.31 5.26 1.62
CA LEU A 20 9.74 6.40 0.94
C LEU A 20 9.97 7.62 1.82
N THR A 21 10.58 8.67 1.29
CA THR A 21 10.98 9.84 2.09
C THR A 21 10.56 11.18 1.51
N ALA A 22 10.16 11.24 0.26
CA ALA A 22 9.83 12.48 -0.42
C ALA A 22 8.45 12.41 -1.05
N VAL A 23 7.88 13.57 -1.34
CA VAL A 23 6.62 13.65 -2.05
C VAL A 23 6.75 12.92 -3.39
N ASP A 24 5.75 12.12 -3.70
CA ASP A 24 5.65 11.27 -4.89
C ASP A 24 6.52 10.01 -4.86
N ASP A 25 7.30 9.79 -3.83
CA ASP A 25 7.93 8.47 -3.65
C ASP A 25 6.80 7.44 -3.49
N ALA A 26 6.90 6.34 -4.23
CA ALA A 26 5.85 5.34 -4.24
C ALA A 26 6.43 3.93 -4.34
N PHE A 27 5.68 2.99 -3.79
CA PHE A 27 5.94 1.57 -3.94
C PHE A 27 4.71 0.93 -4.56
N GLU A 28 4.85 0.39 -5.75
CA GLU A 28 3.73 -0.22 -6.47
C GLU A 28 3.96 -1.69 -6.72
N VAL A 29 2.87 -2.45 -6.74
CA VAL A 29 2.90 -3.88 -7.04
C VAL A 29 1.73 -4.24 -7.95
N HIS A 30 1.90 -5.33 -8.72
CA HIS A 30 0.80 -5.93 -9.45
C HIS A 30 -0.05 -6.71 -8.47
N ALA A 31 -1.33 -6.43 -8.44
CA ALA A 31 -2.25 -7.10 -7.53
C ALA A 31 -3.13 -8.11 -8.25
N ASP A 32 -3.84 -7.67 -9.28
CA ASP A 32 -4.82 -8.48 -10.01
C ASP A 32 -5.73 -9.22 -9.01
N SER A 33 -6.25 -8.48 -8.05
CA SER A 33 -7.02 -9.02 -6.94
C SER A 33 -8.00 -7.97 -6.45
N SER A 34 -8.98 -8.41 -5.70
CA SER A 34 -9.91 -7.51 -5.02
C SER A 34 -9.66 -7.43 -3.52
N GLU A 35 -8.65 -8.15 -3.02
CA GLU A 35 -8.31 -8.16 -1.60
C GLU A 35 -6.84 -7.89 -1.42
N TYR A 36 -6.52 -6.82 -0.69
CA TYR A 36 -5.13 -6.45 -0.44
C TYR A 36 -5.05 -5.59 0.81
N CYS A 37 -3.85 -5.44 1.33
CA CYS A 37 -3.62 -4.57 2.47
C CYS A 37 -2.33 -3.78 2.28
N PHE A 38 -2.32 -2.60 2.91
CA PHE A 38 -1.15 -1.74 2.93
C PHE A 38 -0.69 -1.63 4.38
N ALA A 39 0.59 -1.86 4.62
CA ALA A 39 1.16 -1.68 5.94
C ALA A 39 2.38 -0.77 5.83
N ALA A 40 2.55 0.10 6.80
CA ALA A 40 3.64 1.04 6.80
C ALA A 40 4.28 1.11 8.18
N ILE A 41 5.61 1.08 8.20
CA ILE A 41 6.38 1.38 9.41
C ILE A 41 6.90 2.79 9.21
N VAL A 42 6.49 3.72 10.07
CA VAL A 42 6.78 5.13 9.93
C VAL A 42 7.73 5.59 11.03
N THR A 43 8.80 6.25 10.62
CA THR A 43 9.74 6.92 11.52
C THR A 43 10.04 8.31 10.98
N GLY A 44 10.79 9.12 11.72
CA GLY A 44 11.23 10.43 11.27
C GLY A 44 10.50 11.60 11.91
N GLY A 45 9.46 11.37 12.69
CA GLY A 45 8.76 12.43 13.40
C GLY A 45 8.08 13.44 12.50
N ALA A 46 7.62 13.03 11.31
CA ALA A 46 7.06 13.93 10.34
C ALA A 46 5.53 13.93 10.37
N ASN A 47 4.96 14.99 9.79
CA ASN A 47 3.52 15.06 9.52
C ASN A 47 3.36 15.05 8.01
N PHE A 48 2.62 14.08 7.50
CA PHE A 48 2.49 13.89 6.06
C PHE A 48 1.20 13.15 5.72
N THR A 49 0.91 13.06 4.43
CA THR A 49 -0.26 12.38 3.93
C THR A 49 0.19 11.20 3.05
N LEU A 50 -0.38 10.05 3.31
CA LEU A 50 -0.08 8.83 2.59
C LEU A 50 -1.28 8.46 1.71
N ALA A 51 -1.05 8.34 0.42
CA ALA A 51 -2.09 7.95 -0.53
C ALA A 51 -1.98 6.45 -0.81
N LEU A 52 -3.11 5.76 -0.75
CA LEU A 52 -3.23 4.36 -1.13
C LEU A 52 -4.00 4.35 -2.43
N GLU A 53 -3.37 3.89 -3.50
CA GLU A 53 -3.89 4.12 -4.85
C GLU A 53 -3.98 2.84 -5.65
N THR A 54 -4.87 2.84 -6.61
CA THR A 54 -5.09 1.73 -7.53
C THR A 54 -5.01 2.21 -8.97
N ASN A 55 -4.63 1.30 -9.84
CA ASN A 55 -4.54 1.54 -11.27
C ASN A 55 -5.11 0.31 -11.99
N PHE A 56 -5.75 0.55 -13.12
CA PHE A 56 -6.35 -0.51 -13.94
C PHE A 56 -5.60 -0.59 -15.26
N ASN A 57 -5.63 -1.76 -15.91
CA ASN A 57 -4.90 -1.96 -17.15
C ASN A 57 -5.26 -0.95 -18.24
N GLY A 58 -6.47 -0.44 -18.25
CA GLY A 58 -6.91 0.55 -19.22
C GLY A 58 -6.68 2.00 -18.81
N SER A 59 -6.13 2.27 -17.63
CA SER A 59 -6.01 3.64 -17.14
C SER A 59 -4.67 4.30 -17.42
N GLY A 60 -3.72 3.60 -18.05
CA GLY A 60 -2.43 4.16 -18.38
C GLY A 60 -1.66 4.59 -17.15
N SER A 61 -1.31 5.86 -17.08
CA SER A 61 -0.58 6.41 -15.93
C SER A 61 -1.49 7.04 -14.88
N THR A 62 -2.81 6.91 -15.02
CA THR A 62 -3.75 7.50 -14.06
C THR A 62 -3.94 6.58 -12.87
N TRP A 63 -3.78 7.13 -11.67
CA TRP A 63 -3.98 6.42 -10.42
C TRP A 63 -5.16 7.01 -9.69
N PHE A 64 -5.90 6.16 -9.04
CA PHE A 64 -7.11 6.55 -8.28
C PHE A 64 -6.89 6.28 -6.81
N THR A 65 -7.24 7.23 -5.95
CA THR A 65 -7.12 7.04 -4.51
C THR A 65 -8.19 6.07 -4.03
N ILE A 66 -7.77 5.05 -3.29
CA ILE A 66 -8.70 4.13 -2.67
C ILE A 66 -9.16 4.79 -1.38
N ASP A 67 -10.47 5.01 -1.25
CA ASP A 67 -10.99 5.66 -0.08
C ASP A 67 -10.39 7.08 0.03
N THR A 68 -9.92 7.51 1.20
CA THR A 68 -9.29 8.81 1.37
C THR A 68 -7.83 8.66 1.74
N SER A 69 -7.03 9.68 1.41
CA SER A 69 -5.63 9.71 1.84
C SER A 69 -5.54 9.69 3.36
N LYS A 70 -4.49 9.08 3.88
CA LYS A 70 -4.30 8.89 5.32
C LYS A 70 -3.36 9.95 5.86
N THR A 71 -3.80 10.68 6.86
CA THR A 71 -2.97 11.67 7.53
C THR A 71 -2.17 10.99 8.63
N ILE A 72 -0.85 11.09 8.55
CA ILE A 72 0.06 10.46 9.52
C ILE A 72 0.75 11.57 10.30
N ASN A 73 0.53 11.58 11.61
CA ASN A 73 1.06 12.61 12.50
C ASN A 73 2.01 12.07 13.56
N ALA A 74 2.26 10.79 13.57
CA ALA A 74 3.13 10.17 14.57
C ALA A 74 3.82 8.95 13.98
N ASP A 75 5.01 8.66 14.50
CA ASP A 75 5.71 7.43 14.15
C ASP A 75 4.92 6.22 14.67
N GLY A 76 5.03 5.10 13.99
CA GLY A 76 4.36 3.89 14.41
C GLY A 76 4.13 2.94 13.25
N GLN A 77 3.25 2.01 13.47
CA GLN A 77 2.85 1.02 12.48
C GLN A 77 1.40 1.26 12.11
N TYR A 78 1.15 1.25 10.80
CA TYR A 78 -0.18 1.51 10.25
C TYR A 78 -0.53 0.40 9.26
N ILE A 79 -1.76 -0.08 9.31
CA ILE A 79 -2.20 -1.11 8.38
C ILE A 79 -3.64 -0.84 7.95
N TYR A 80 -3.90 -1.02 6.66
CA TYR A 80 -5.21 -0.77 6.06
C TYR A 80 -5.58 -1.95 5.17
N PHE A 81 -6.73 -2.55 5.44
CA PHE A 81 -7.23 -3.71 4.72
C PHE A 81 -8.36 -3.31 3.78
N TYR A 82 -8.34 -3.83 2.57
CA TYR A 82 -9.39 -3.59 1.59
C TYR A 82 -9.88 -4.89 1.00
N THR A 83 -11.20 -5.04 0.92
CA THR A 83 -11.86 -6.18 0.29
C THR A 83 -12.93 -5.65 -0.67
N GLY A 84 -13.19 -6.40 -1.73
CA GLY A 84 -14.19 -5.99 -2.71
C GLY A 84 -13.79 -4.78 -3.52
N LYS A 85 -12.49 -4.53 -3.67
CA LYS A 85 -11.94 -3.37 -4.40
C LYS A 85 -11.01 -3.87 -5.50
N PRO A 86 -11.54 -4.37 -6.62
CA PRO A 86 -10.70 -4.96 -7.67
C PRO A 86 -9.66 -3.96 -8.20
N ALA A 87 -8.45 -4.42 -8.39
CA ALA A 87 -7.37 -3.60 -8.92
C ALA A 87 -6.35 -4.46 -9.67
N ASN A 88 -5.76 -3.90 -10.73
CA ASN A 88 -4.64 -4.55 -11.40
C ASN A 88 -3.32 -4.21 -10.72
N LYS A 89 -3.16 -2.95 -10.34
CA LYS A 89 -1.98 -2.50 -9.58
C LYS A 89 -2.44 -1.70 -8.39
N VAL A 90 -1.67 -1.75 -7.31
CA VAL A 90 -1.87 -0.92 -6.14
C VAL A 90 -0.55 -0.31 -5.74
N ARG A 91 -0.58 0.86 -5.11
CA ARG A 91 0.64 1.51 -4.64
C ARG A 91 0.38 2.35 -3.40
N MET A 92 1.46 2.54 -2.64
CA MET A 92 1.50 3.46 -1.52
C MET A 92 2.40 4.62 -1.93
N ARG A 93 1.94 5.85 -1.75
CA ARG A 93 2.67 7.05 -2.19
C ARG A 93 2.59 8.14 -1.12
N ILE A 94 3.69 8.84 -0.91
CA ILE A 94 3.66 10.04 -0.08
C ILE A 94 3.05 11.15 -0.92
N ALA A 95 1.86 11.59 -0.53
CA ALA A 95 1.11 12.58 -1.31
C ALA A 95 1.51 14.01 -0.99
N SER A 96 1.82 14.29 0.27
CA SER A 96 2.25 15.62 0.70
C SER A 96 2.98 15.51 2.04
N ILE A 97 3.84 16.49 2.31
CA ILE A 97 4.56 16.56 3.59
C ILE A 97 4.29 17.95 4.18
N SER A 98 3.74 17.98 5.39
CA SER A 98 3.48 19.22 6.10
C SER A 98 4.71 19.69 6.89
N SER A 99 5.42 18.74 7.51
CA SER A 99 6.62 19.06 8.28
C SER A 99 7.48 17.82 8.46
N GLY A 100 8.78 18.03 8.62
CA GLY A 100 9.74 16.96 8.88
C GLY A 100 10.07 16.15 7.65
N THR A 101 10.84 15.10 7.84
CA THR A 101 11.22 14.16 6.79
C THR A 101 10.71 12.79 7.18
N PRO A 102 9.65 12.30 6.54
CA PRO A 102 9.13 10.98 6.87
C PRO A 102 10.06 9.89 6.35
N SER A 103 10.03 8.76 7.01
CA SER A 103 10.64 7.53 6.51
C SER A 103 9.59 6.45 6.59
N VAL A 104 9.10 6.01 5.45
CA VAL A 104 8.02 5.03 5.37
C VAL A 104 8.56 3.75 4.75
N THR A 105 8.54 2.68 5.52
CA THR A 105 8.88 1.36 5.00
C THR A 105 7.58 0.68 4.57
N PRO A 106 7.35 0.52 3.26
CA PRO A 106 6.06 0.04 2.77
C PRO A 106 6.01 -1.48 2.66
N HIS A 107 4.85 -2.02 2.98
CA HIS A 107 4.53 -3.43 2.76
C HIS A 107 3.15 -3.49 2.11
N ILE A 108 3.01 -4.28 1.07
CA ILE A 108 1.72 -4.51 0.43
C ILE A 108 1.48 -6.01 0.39
N GLY A 109 0.39 -6.45 1.00
CA GLY A 109 -0.05 -7.84 0.93
C GLY A 109 -1.17 -7.97 -0.07
N VAL A 110 -1.10 -8.95 -0.95
CA VAL A 110 -2.13 -9.22 -1.95
C VAL A 110 -2.65 -10.62 -1.73
N ALA A 111 -3.96 -10.74 -1.62
CA ALA A 111 -4.61 -12.02 -1.38
C ALA A 111 -5.10 -12.62 -2.69
N TYR A 112 -4.77 -13.86 -2.90
CA TYR A 112 -5.20 -14.63 -4.05
C TYR A 112 -6.01 -15.83 -3.58
N HIS A 113 -7.12 -16.11 -4.23
CA HIS A 113 -7.95 -17.24 -3.91
C HIS A 113 -7.49 -18.47 -4.70
N GLY A 114 -7.16 -19.52 -3.97
CA GLY A 114 -6.67 -20.75 -4.58
C GLY A 114 -7.71 -21.82 -4.75
#